data_7aa56b96c4128d0758c0e7327ceffcd1
#
_entry.id   7aa56b96c4128d0758c0e7327ceffcd1
#
_cell.length_a   1.000
_cell.length_b   1.000
_cell.length_c   1.000
_cell.angle_alpha   90.00
_cell.angle_beta   90.00
_cell.angle_gamma   90.00
#
_symmetry.space_group_name_H-M   'P 1'
#
loop_
_entity.id
_entity.type
_entity.pdbx_description
1 polymer ?
#
loop_
_entity_poly.entity_id
_entity_poly.type
_entity_poly.pdbx_seq_one_letter_code
_entity_poly.pdbx_strand_id
1 'polypeptide(L)' 'MYKAIQIKNSKLFLRYIFGDNDVNLTVSNPMLYTDNKYLKLDIAKLEVLGIEAEIKVLEIKDKDLVEKFKK' A
#
# COMPACT_ATOMS: atom_id res chain seq x y z
N MET A 1 3.07 3.93 14.03
CA MET A 1 3.06 4.45 12.66
C MET A 1 2.75 3.34 11.66
N TYR A 2 2.04 3.71 10.63
CA TYR A 2 1.71 2.79 9.55
C TYR A 2 2.44 3.20 8.28
N LYS A 3 2.65 2.23 7.39
CA LYS A 3 3.26 2.47 6.09
C LYS A 3 2.28 2.11 5.00
N ALA A 4 2.36 2.84 3.90
CA ALA A 4 1.58 2.56 2.71
C ALA A 4 2.51 2.55 1.50
N ILE A 5 2.05 1.95 0.40
CA ILE A 5 2.79 1.93 -0.84
C ILE A 5 2.17 2.96 -1.76
N GLN A 6 2.94 3.98 -2.12
CA GLN A 6 2.52 5.02 -3.05
C GLN A 6 3.14 4.76 -4.41
N ILE A 7 2.34 4.90 -5.46
CA ILE A 7 2.84 4.79 -6.83
C ILE A 7 3.66 6.04 -7.13
N LYS A 8 4.88 5.84 -7.60
CA LYS A 8 5.83 6.92 -7.85
C LYS A 8 5.28 7.93 -8.85
N ASN A 9 5.48 9.21 -8.58
CA ASN A 9 5.00 10.33 -9.40
C ASN A 9 3.48 10.39 -9.53
N SER A 10 2.78 9.92 -8.51
CA SER A 10 1.32 9.83 -8.52
C SER A 10 0.77 10.12 -7.13
N LYS A 11 -0.53 10.42 -7.05
CA LYS A 11 -1.25 10.51 -5.79
C LYS A 11 -1.92 9.19 -5.42
N LEU A 12 -1.68 8.14 -6.20
CA LEU A 12 -2.31 6.85 -6.01
C LEU A 12 -1.50 5.99 -5.04
N PHE A 13 -2.23 5.24 -4.23
CA PHE A 13 -1.67 4.25 -3.30
C PHE A 13 -2.18 2.86 -3.67
N LEU A 14 -1.39 1.85 -3.32
CA LEU A 14 -1.84 0.48 -3.44
C LEU A 14 -2.95 0.20 -2.42
N ARG A 15 -4.08 -0.31 -2.91
CA ARG A 15 -5.17 -0.79 -2.06
C ARG A 15 -5.04 -2.29 -1.80
N TYR A 16 -4.86 -3.07 -2.86
CA TYR A 16 -4.55 -4.49 -2.76
C TYR A 16 -4.11 -5.03 -4.12
N ILE A 17 -3.44 -6.19 -4.08
CA ILE A 17 -3.11 -6.95 -5.28
C ILE A 17 -3.90 -8.24 -5.23
N PHE A 18 -4.68 -8.49 -6.27
CA PHE A 18 -5.51 -9.68 -6.39
C PHE A 18 -4.89 -10.64 -7.40
N GLY A 19 -4.53 -11.84 -6.96
CA GLY A 19 -3.83 -12.78 -7.82
C GLY A 19 -2.46 -12.25 -8.24
N ASP A 20 -2.09 -12.48 -9.48
CA ASP A 20 -0.76 -12.10 -9.99
C ASP A 20 -0.74 -10.77 -10.74
N ASN A 21 -1.88 -10.31 -11.26
CA ASN A 21 -1.92 -9.19 -12.19
C ASN A 21 -2.91 -8.09 -11.85
N ASP A 22 -3.83 -8.32 -10.93
CA ASP A 22 -4.87 -7.35 -10.62
C ASP A 22 -4.45 -6.42 -9.49
N VAL A 23 -4.02 -5.22 -9.87
CA VAL A 23 -3.60 -4.18 -8.93
C VAL A 23 -4.74 -3.19 -8.75
N ASN A 24 -5.17 -3.00 -7.51
CA ASN A 24 -6.20 -2.02 -7.17
C ASN A 24 -5.55 -0.82 -6.49
N LEU A 25 -5.76 0.36 -7.06
CA LEU A 25 -5.18 1.61 -6.58
C LEU A 25 -6.26 2.54 -6.01
N THR A 26 -5.87 3.39 -5.08
CA THR A 26 -6.78 4.31 -4.42
C THR A 26 -6.09 5.64 -4.10
N VAL A 27 -6.88 6.71 -3.97
CA VAL A 27 -6.37 8.00 -3.50
C VAL A 27 -6.66 8.23 -2.01
N SER A 28 -7.59 7.48 -1.42
CA SER A 28 -8.15 7.81 -0.11
C SER A 28 -7.97 6.73 0.96
N ASN A 29 -7.92 5.47 0.60
CA ASN A 29 -7.89 4.39 1.59
C ASN A 29 -6.86 3.32 1.27
N PRO A 30 -5.57 3.67 1.40
CA PRO A 30 -4.49 2.73 1.09
C PRO A 30 -4.47 1.54 2.03
N MET A 31 -3.87 0.45 1.57
CA MET A 31 -3.53 -0.65 2.45
C MET A 31 -2.49 -0.18 3.46
N LEU A 32 -2.70 -0.49 4.73
CA LEU A 32 -1.81 -0.08 5.81
C LEU A 32 -0.97 -1.26 6.28
N TYR A 33 0.33 -1.05 6.33
CA TYR A 33 1.29 -2.09 6.71
C TYR A 33 1.88 -1.78 8.07
N THR A 34 1.94 -2.79 8.92
CA THR A 34 2.66 -2.73 10.18
C THR A 34 3.92 -3.58 10.14
N ASP A 35 4.03 -4.47 9.17
CA ASP A 35 5.11 -5.42 9.01
C ASP A 35 5.82 -5.18 7.67
N ASN A 36 7.13 -4.98 7.73
CA ASN A 36 7.95 -4.74 6.54
C ASN A 36 7.99 -5.94 5.58
N LYS A 37 7.74 -7.14 6.06
CA LYS A 37 7.76 -8.35 5.24
C LYS A 37 6.73 -8.27 4.10
N TYR A 38 5.48 -7.99 4.45
CA TYR A 38 4.41 -7.88 3.44
C TYR A 38 4.57 -6.65 2.57
N LEU A 39 5.06 -5.57 3.15
CA LEU A 39 5.35 -4.35 2.41
C LEU A 39 6.34 -4.61 1.27
N LYS A 40 7.44 -5.27 1.58
CA LYS A 40 8.47 -5.60 0.59
C LYS A 40 7.98 -6.58 -0.46
N LEU A 41 7.16 -7.56 -0.06
CA LEU A 41 6.58 -8.51 -1.00
C LEU A 41 5.69 -7.82 -2.01
N ASP A 42 4.83 -6.92 -1.55
CA ASP A 42 3.91 -6.23 -2.44
C ASP A 42 4.66 -5.26 -3.37
N ILE A 43 5.71 -4.58 -2.87
CA ILE A 43 6.55 -3.75 -3.73
C ILE A 43 7.23 -4.59 -4.81
N ALA A 44 7.74 -5.77 -4.45
CA ALA A 44 8.37 -6.66 -5.42
C ALA A 44 7.37 -7.12 -6.49
N LYS A 45 6.13 -7.41 -6.12
CA LYS A 45 5.08 -7.75 -7.08
C LYS A 45 4.80 -6.61 -8.05
N LEU A 46 4.76 -5.37 -7.54
CA LEU A 46 4.57 -4.20 -8.39
C LEU A 46 5.73 -4.03 -9.37
N GLU A 47 6.96 -4.24 -8.93
CA GLU A 47 8.15 -4.16 -9.78
C GLU A 47 8.08 -5.16 -10.94
N VAL A 48 7.64 -6.39 -10.67
CA VAL A 48 7.46 -7.40 -11.71
C VAL A 48 6.45 -6.94 -12.76
N LEU A 49 5.44 -6.18 -12.35
CA LEU A 49 4.43 -5.63 -13.25
C LEU A 49 4.87 -4.32 -13.93
N GLY A 50 6.10 -3.87 -13.68
CA GLY A 50 6.61 -2.64 -14.25
C GLY A 50 6.11 -1.37 -13.58
N ILE A 51 5.59 -1.48 -12.36
CA ILE A 51 5.07 -0.34 -11.60
C ILE A 51 6.10 0.09 -10.56
N GLU A 52 6.58 1.32 -10.67
CA GLU A 52 7.47 1.89 -9.68
C GLU A 52 6.66 2.43 -8.49
N ALA A 53 7.11 2.08 -7.29
CA ALA A 53 6.41 2.47 -6.07
C ALA A 53 7.40 2.84 -4.98
N GLU A 54 6.93 3.61 -3.99
CA GLU A 54 7.73 4.03 -2.86
C GLU A 54 6.95 3.88 -1.56
N ILE A 55 7.68 3.82 -0.45
CA ILE A 55 7.08 3.65 0.87
C ILE A 55 6.73 5.03 1.42
N LYS A 56 5.47 5.18 1.85
CA LYS A 56 4.99 6.38 2.53
C LYS A 56 4.67 6.05 3.98
N VAL A 57 5.28 6.78 4.91
CA VAL A 57 4.97 6.62 6.33
C VAL A 57 3.77 7.50 6.65
N LEU A 58 2.75 6.91 7.27
CA LEU A 58 1.51 7.59 7.62
C LEU A 58 1.32 7.57 9.13
N GLU A 59 0.95 8.72 9.68
CA GLU A 59 0.53 8.84 11.06
C GLU A 59 -0.99 8.89 11.09
N ILE A 60 -1.61 7.82 11.60
CA ILE A 60 -3.07 7.72 11.65
C ILE A 60 -3.49 7.74 13.11
N LYS A 61 -4.32 8.72 13.46
CA LYS A 61 -4.76 8.95 14.83
C LYS A 61 -6.11 8.30 15.13
N ASP A 62 -6.89 7.98 14.12
CA ASP A 62 -8.20 7.37 14.27
C ASP A 62 -8.07 5.85 14.28
N LYS A 63 -8.23 5.25 15.46
CA LYS A 63 -8.11 3.80 15.64
C LYS A 63 -9.16 3.03 14.87
N ASP A 64 -10.37 3.55 14.77
CA ASP A 64 -11.44 2.88 14.04
C ASP A 64 -11.12 2.79 12.56
N LEU A 65 -10.56 3.86 12.01
CA LEU A 65 -10.12 3.87 10.63
C LEU A 65 -8.98 2.87 10.40
N VAL A 66 -8.03 2.82 11.32
CA VAL A 66 -6.91 1.89 11.25
C VAL A 66 -7.39 0.44 11.28
N GLU A 67 -8.29 0.09 12.20
CA GLU A 67 -8.84 -1.26 12.29
C GLU A 67 -9.57 -1.66 11.01
N LYS A 68 -10.24 -0.71 10.37
CA LYS A 68 -10.99 -0.96 9.14
C LYS A 68 -10.10 -1.30 7.94
N PHE A 69 -8.94 -0.66 7.83
CA PHE A 69 -8.07 -0.77 6.66
C PHE A 69 -6.76 -1.51 6.90
N LYS A 70 -6.54 -1.96 8.12
CA LYS A 70 -5.32 -2.67 8.48
C LYS A 70 -5.24 -4.02 7.78
N LYS A 71 -4.07 -4.33 7.29
CA LYS A 71 -3.79 -5.63 6.71
C LYS A 71 -3.32 -6.61 7.80
#